data_7f1f783bfe30d6fdb900afca14c393c5
#
_entry.id   7f1f783bfe30d6fdb900afca14c393c5
#
_cell.length_a   1.000
_cell.length_b   1.000
_cell.length_c   1.000
_cell.angle_alpha   90.00
_cell.angle_beta   90.00
_cell.angle_gamma   90.00
#
_symmetry.space_group_name_H-M   'P 1'
#
loop_
_entity.id
_entity.type
_entity.pdbx_description
1 polymer ?
#
loop_
_entity_poly.entity_id
_entity_poly.type
_entity_poly.pdbx_seq_one_letter_code
_entity_poly.pdbx_strand_id
1 'polypeptide(L)' 'MKACTVCKYITNKERCPVCGNPTSDNWSGLLIITKPEESELAKELNIDLAGEYCLRVR' A
#
# COMPACT_ATOMS: atom_id res chain seq x y z
N MET A 1 8.02 -7.85 6.19
CA MET A 1 7.21 -6.67 5.84
C MET A 1 5.74 -7.08 5.72
N LYS A 2 4.85 -6.19 6.09
CA LYS A 2 3.40 -6.43 6.07
C LYS A 2 2.74 -5.38 5.17
N ALA A 3 1.56 -5.71 4.67
CA ALA A 3 0.81 -4.79 3.82
C ALA A 3 -0.60 -4.60 4.37
N CYS A 4 -1.09 -3.38 4.30
CA CYS A 4 -2.46 -3.08 4.72
C CYS A 4 -3.45 -3.83 3.85
N THR A 5 -4.46 -4.43 4.47
CA THR A 5 -5.48 -5.19 3.75
C THR A 5 -6.46 -4.30 2.99
N VAL A 6 -6.46 -3.02 3.27
CA VAL A 6 -7.38 -2.05 2.64
C VAL A 6 -6.66 -1.14 1.66
N CYS A 7 -5.67 -0.37 2.13
CA CYS A 7 -4.97 0.59 1.29
C CYS A 7 -3.70 0.02 0.63
N LYS A 8 -3.32 -1.20 0.98
CA LYS A 8 -2.18 -1.92 0.40
C LYS A 8 -0.83 -1.26 0.68
N TYR A 9 -0.78 -0.38 1.66
CA TYR A 9 0.45 0.28 2.07
C TYR A 9 1.37 -0.70 2.80
N ILE A 10 2.64 -0.74 2.41
CA ILE A 10 3.61 -1.66 3.01
C ILE A 10 4.23 -1.02 4.25
N THR A 11 4.18 -1.75 5.36
CA THR A 11 4.68 -1.29 6.64
C THR A 11 5.16 -2.48 7.46
N ASN A 12 5.94 -2.22 8.49
CA ASN A 12 6.37 -3.26 9.45
C ASN A 12 5.47 -3.28 10.70
N LYS A 13 4.48 -2.40 10.77
CA LYS A 13 3.58 -2.30 11.91
C LYS A 13 2.39 -3.24 11.74
N GLU A 14 1.80 -3.63 12.86
CA GLU A 14 0.61 -4.48 12.83
C GLU A 14 -0.62 -3.79 12.27
N ARG A 15 -0.64 -2.47 12.35
CA ARG A 15 -1.72 -1.65 11.80
C ARG A 15 -1.16 -0.61 10.86
N CYS A 16 -1.90 -0.35 9.80
CA CYS A 16 -1.50 0.64 8.83
C CYS A 16 -1.48 2.04 9.45
N PRO A 17 -0.38 2.79 9.33
CA PRO A 17 -0.33 4.16 9.86
C PRO A 17 -1.19 5.15 9.07
N VAL A 18 -1.65 4.75 7.89
CA VAL A 18 -2.45 5.63 7.03
C VAL A 18 -3.94 5.46 7.31
N CYS A 19 -4.44 4.23 7.30
CA CYS A 19 -5.87 3.97 7.46
C CYS A 19 -6.24 3.26 8.76
N GLY A 20 -5.25 2.79 9.54
CA GLY A 20 -5.50 2.14 10.82
C GLY A 20 -6.02 0.72 10.75
N ASN A 21 -6.12 0.14 9.56
CA ASN A 21 -6.60 -1.22 9.40
C ASN A 21 -5.49 -2.23 9.64
N PRO A 22 -5.83 -3.49 9.98
CA PRO A 22 -4.82 -4.51 10.22
C PRO A 22 -4.02 -4.82 8.96
N THR A 23 -2.77 -5.18 9.15
CA THR A 23 -1.86 -5.54 8.06
C THR A 23 -1.74 -7.05 7.95
N SER A 24 -1.26 -7.52 6.80
CA SER A 24 -1.10 -8.94 6.52
C SER A 24 0.28 -9.21 5.93
N ASP A 25 0.84 -10.37 6.26
CA ASP A 25 2.08 -10.85 5.64
C ASP A 25 1.82 -11.51 4.29
N ASN A 26 0.57 -11.78 3.98
CA ASN A 26 0.18 -12.54 2.80
C ASN A 26 -0.17 -11.61 1.63
N TRP A 27 0.86 -10.99 1.07
CA TRP A 27 0.72 -10.06 -0.04
C TRP A 27 1.74 -10.39 -1.13
N SER A 28 1.48 -9.91 -2.33
CA SER A 28 2.39 -10.11 -3.47
C SER A 28 2.40 -8.89 -4.37
N GLY A 29 3.52 -8.72 -5.09
CA GLY A 29 3.71 -7.63 -6.02
C GLY A 29 4.08 -6.33 -5.33
N LEU A 30 5.37 -5.97 -5.38
CA LEU A 30 5.85 -4.72 -4.80
C LEU A 30 5.70 -3.59 -5.81
N LEU A 31 5.12 -2.50 -5.35
CA LEU A 31 4.94 -1.29 -6.16
C LEU A 31 5.49 -0.11 -5.39
N ILE A 32 6.39 0.65 -6.03
CA ILE A 32 6.96 1.85 -5.43
C ILE A 32 6.38 3.08 -6.12
N ILE A 33 5.75 3.95 -5.36
CA ILE A 33 5.16 5.18 -5.87
C ILE A 33 5.89 6.38 -5.28
N THR A 34 6.61 7.10 -6.14
CA THR A 34 7.37 8.28 -5.72
C THR A 34 6.59 9.57 -5.93
N LYS A 35 5.75 9.60 -6.97
CA LYS A 35 4.92 10.77 -7.30
C LYS A 35 3.50 10.32 -7.61
N PRO A 36 2.63 10.19 -6.59
CA PRO A 36 1.28 9.67 -6.80
C PRO A 36 0.44 10.49 -7.78
N GLU A 37 0.64 11.80 -7.82
CA GLU A 37 -0.10 12.68 -8.72
C GLU A 37 0.25 12.48 -10.19
N GLU A 38 1.41 11.86 -10.48
CA GLU A 38 1.86 11.61 -11.84
C GLU A 38 1.68 10.15 -12.26
N SER A 39 1.35 9.26 -11.31
CA SER A 39 1.21 7.84 -11.59
C SER A 39 -0.23 7.50 -11.93
N GLU A 40 -0.45 6.93 -13.13
CA GLU A 40 -1.79 6.47 -13.53
C GLU A 40 -2.25 5.31 -12.65
N LEU A 41 -1.34 4.41 -12.29
CA LEU A 41 -1.66 3.29 -11.43
C LEU A 41 -2.06 3.75 -10.02
N ALA A 42 -1.38 4.77 -9.51
CA ALA A 42 -1.74 5.34 -8.22
C ALA A 42 -3.14 5.95 -8.25
N LYS A 43 -3.50 6.61 -9.35
CA LYS A 43 -4.84 7.17 -9.51
C LYS A 43 -5.91 6.10 -9.56
N GLU A 44 -5.65 4.99 -10.22
CA GLU A 44 -6.58 3.86 -10.28
C GLU A 44 -6.76 3.19 -8.92
N LEU A 45 -5.71 3.14 -8.11
CA LEU A 45 -5.74 2.54 -6.78
C LEU A 45 -6.10 3.53 -5.68
N ASN A 46 -6.39 4.78 -6.02
CA ASN A 46 -6.70 5.86 -5.07
C ASN A 46 -5.56 6.12 -4.08
N ILE A 47 -4.33 6.00 -4.57
CA ILE A 47 -3.14 6.24 -3.77
C ILE A 47 -2.75 7.70 -3.91
N ASP A 48 -2.70 8.42 -2.80
CA ASP A 48 -2.33 9.83 -2.78
C ASP A 48 -1.08 10.12 -1.96
N LEU A 49 -0.44 9.07 -1.42
CA LEU A 49 0.80 9.19 -0.67
C LEU A 49 1.93 8.45 -1.37
N ALA A 50 3.10 9.05 -1.42
CA ALA A 50 4.29 8.37 -1.89
C ALA A 50 4.70 7.28 -0.90
N GLY A 51 5.20 6.16 -1.40
CA GLY A 51 5.66 5.06 -0.56
C GLY A 51 5.65 3.74 -1.28
N GLU A 52 5.79 2.67 -0.51
CA GLU A 52 5.75 1.32 -1.03
C GLU A 52 4.37 0.72 -0.82
N TYR A 53 3.88 0.05 -1.85
CA TYR A 53 2.55 -0.57 -1.85
C TYR A 53 2.65 -1.99 -2.41
N CYS A 54 1.61 -2.78 -2.22
CA CYS A 54 1.52 -4.09 -2.85
C CYS A 54 0.39 -4.10 -3.88
N LEU A 55 0.51 -4.99 -4.86
CA LEU A 55 -0.52 -5.13 -5.89
C LEU A 55 -1.68 -6.00 -5.41
N ARG A 56 -1.40 -6.97 -4.55
CA ARG A 56 -2.41 -7.89 -4.03
C ARG A 56 -2.11 -8.23 -2.58
N VAL A 57 -3.13 -8.24 -1.74
CA VAL A 57 -3.04 -8.63 -0.34
C VAL A 57 -4.25 -9.50 0.01
N ARG A 58 -4.03 -10.47 0.88
CA ARG A 58 -5.11 -11.34 1.37
C ARG A 58 -5.24 -11.30 2.87
#